data_1d659858644c72ae4c891f7e7859b39e
#
_entry.id   1d659858644c72ae4c891f7e7859b39e
#
_cell.length_a   1.000
_cell.length_b   1.000
_cell.length_c   1.000
_cell.angle_alpha   90.00
_cell.angle_beta   90.00
_cell.angle_gamma   90.00
#
_symmetry.space_group_name_H-M   'P 1'
#
loop_
_entity.id
_entity.type
_entity.pdbx_description
1 polymer ?
#
loop_
_entity_poly.entity_id
_entity_poly.type
_entity_poly.pdbx_seq_one_letter_code
_entity_poly.pdbx_strand_id
1 'polypeptide(L)'
;MSPAQTPKNLQRGWIIPIGGGDRKVRTSPIMQKFVELSGGVDARMVIIPTASQLDTAGQRTEAVFRELGVTNIEILDMETRADCENPEFVNKIESATGVFFTGGNQLRLATTIGGTSVAKALRSGNACGVHIAG
;
A
#
# COMPACT_ATOMS: atom_id res chain seq x y z
N MET A 1 -7.09 7.19 -9.76
CA MET A 1 -7.93 6.00 -9.53
C MET A 1 -9.14 6.40 -8.70
N SER A 2 -10.32 6.11 -9.20
CA SER A 2 -11.55 6.43 -8.47
C SER A 2 -11.81 5.40 -7.38
N PRO A 3 -12.19 5.82 -6.17
CA PRO A 3 -12.50 4.86 -5.11
C PRO A 3 -13.77 4.06 -5.43
N ALA A 4 -13.80 2.81 -4.99
CA ALA A 4 -14.98 1.98 -5.09
C ALA A 4 -16.05 2.42 -4.09
N GLN A 5 -17.30 2.08 -4.36
CA GLN A 5 -18.38 2.38 -3.44
C GLN A 5 -18.28 1.53 -2.18
N THR A 6 -18.43 2.14 -1.02
CA THR A 6 -18.36 1.44 0.26
C THR A 6 -19.64 0.63 0.50
N PRO A 7 -19.53 -0.67 0.85
CA PRO A 7 -20.69 -1.45 1.26
C PRO A 7 -21.40 -0.84 2.48
N LYS A 8 -22.70 -1.09 2.59
CA LYS A 8 -23.55 -0.44 3.60
C LYS A 8 -23.11 -0.65 5.04
N ASN A 9 -22.52 -1.79 5.35
CA ASN A 9 -22.18 -2.17 6.73
C ASN A 9 -20.69 -2.01 7.05
N LEU A 10 -19.91 -1.40 6.14
CA LEU A 10 -18.47 -1.25 6.31
C LEU A 10 -18.08 0.21 6.14
N GLN A 11 -17.08 0.60 6.91
CA GLN A 11 -16.50 1.93 6.79
C GLN A 11 -15.37 1.89 5.76
N ARG A 12 -15.34 2.88 4.87
CA ARG A 12 -14.25 3.01 3.90
C ARG A 12 -12.93 3.26 4.61
N GLY A 13 -11.85 2.62 4.15
CA GLY A 13 -10.51 2.91 4.60
C GLY A 13 -10.05 4.30 4.16
N TRP A 14 -9.09 4.85 4.89
CA TRP A 14 -8.51 6.15 4.57
C TRP A 14 -7.58 6.05 3.37
N ILE A 15 -7.53 7.10 2.56
CA ILE A 15 -6.52 7.31 1.54
C ILE A 15 -5.66 8.47 2.02
N ILE A 16 -4.39 8.20 2.35
CA ILE A 16 -3.51 9.17 2.98
C ILE A 16 -2.39 9.53 2.00
N PRO A 17 -2.44 10.69 1.34
CA PRO A 17 -1.34 11.12 0.49
C PRO A 17 -0.16 11.57 1.34
N ILE A 18 1.03 11.04 1.06
CA ILE A 18 2.27 11.39 1.75
C ILE A 18 3.24 11.95 0.72
N GLY A 19 3.56 13.22 0.85
CA GLY A 19 4.53 13.88 -0.01
C GLY A 19 5.89 14.00 0.66
N GLY A 20 6.93 14.30 -0.11
CA GLY A 20 8.19 14.81 0.39
C GLY A 20 9.34 13.83 0.58
N GLY A 21 9.29 12.63 0.06
CA GLY A 21 10.44 11.72 0.02
C GLY A 21 10.76 11.02 1.33
N ASP A 22 11.69 10.05 1.25
CA ASP A 22 11.95 9.06 2.29
C ASP A 22 12.47 9.60 3.61
N ARG A 23 13.12 10.77 3.58
CA ARG A 23 13.73 11.34 4.80
C ARG A 23 12.70 11.74 5.85
N LYS A 24 11.49 12.11 5.43
CA LYS A 24 10.44 12.55 6.32
C LYS A 24 9.56 11.41 6.81
N VAL A 25 9.63 10.26 6.14
CA VAL A 25 8.78 9.10 6.45
C VAL A 25 9.09 8.55 7.84
N ARG A 26 10.38 8.46 8.21
CA ARG A 26 10.81 7.89 9.48
C ARG A 26 10.27 8.59 10.72
N THR A 27 10.20 9.92 10.65
CA THR A 27 9.82 10.75 11.79
C THR A 27 8.43 11.33 11.65
N SER A 28 7.73 10.98 10.57
CA SER A 28 6.43 11.55 10.27
C SER A 28 5.34 11.02 11.19
N PRO A 29 4.59 11.90 11.87
CA PRO A 29 3.39 11.48 12.61
C PRO A 29 2.36 10.79 11.72
N ILE A 30 2.36 11.10 10.42
CA ILE A 30 1.43 10.50 9.45
C ILE A 30 1.68 9.00 9.32
N MET A 31 2.95 8.57 9.31
CA MET A 31 3.28 7.14 9.23
C MET A 31 2.82 6.40 10.49
N GLN A 32 3.03 6.98 11.65
CA GLN A 32 2.55 6.40 12.90
C GLN A 32 1.03 6.27 12.88
N LYS A 33 0.34 7.30 12.42
CA LYS A 33 -1.12 7.29 12.33
C LYS A 33 -1.61 6.23 11.36
N PHE A 34 -0.94 6.10 10.20
CA PHE A 34 -1.27 5.08 9.22
C PHE A 34 -1.14 3.68 9.82
N VAL A 35 -0.07 3.41 10.55
CA VAL A 35 0.14 2.13 11.22
C VAL A 35 -0.96 1.87 12.26
N GLU A 36 -1.29 2.87 13.08
CA GLU A 36 -2.36 2.75 14.07
C GLU A 36 -3.70 2.41 13.41
N LEU A 37 -4.06 3.13 12.35
CA LEU A 37 -5.32 2.92 11.62
C LEU A 37 -5.36 1.53 10.99
N SER A 38 -4.21 1.00 10.60
CA SER A 38 -4.12 -0.31 9.95
C SER A 38 -4.06 -1.48 10.93
N GLY A 39 -4.08 -1.22 12.23
CA GLY A 39 -4.11 -2.26 13.26
C GLY A 39 -2.92 -2.27 14.21
N GLY A 40 -1.97 -1.36 14.09
CA GLY A 40 -0.81 -1.28 14.97
C GLY A 40 0.09 -2.50 14.82
N VAL A 41 0.39 -3.18 15.94
CA VAL A 41 1.25 -4.38 15.91
C VAL A 41 0.61 -5.55 15.18
N ASP A 42 -0.71 -5.57 15.06
CA ASP A 42 -1.46 -6.61 14.35
C ASP A 42 -1.70 -6.28 12.87
N ALA A 43 -1.18 -5.15 12.39
CA ALA A 43 -1.35 -4.74 11.01
C ALA A 43 -0.75 -5.74 10.04
N ARG A 44 -1.43 -5.94 8.92
CA ARG A 44 -0.91 -6.69 7.78
C ARG A 44 -0.60 -5.68 6.67
N MET A 45 0.68 -5.33 6.57
CA MET A 45 1.13 -4.30 5.65
C MET A 45 1.59 -4.90 4.33
N VAL A 46 1.14 -4.29 3.25
CA VAL A 46 1.64 -4.57 1.90
C VAL A 46 2.35 -3.32 1.41
N ILE A 47 3.56 -3.48 0.90
CA ILE A 47 4.35 -2.40 0.32
C ILE A 47 4.44 -2.62 -1.19
N ILE A 48 4.10 -1.61 -1.96
CA ILE A 48 4.17 -1.66 -3.42
C ILE A 48 5.21 -0.66 -3.90
N PRO A 49 6.43 -1.13 -4.27
CA PRO A 49 7.52 -0.24 -4.68
C PRO A 49 7.54 0.05 -6.18
N THR A 50 6.50 -0.27 -6.92
CA THR A 50 6.45 -0.21 -8.39
C THR A 50 6.84 1.16 -8.95
N ALA A 51 6.47 2.24 -8.28
CA ALA A 51 6.76 3.60 -8.75
C ALA A 51 8.24 3.96 -8.58
N SER A 52 8.96 3.29 -7.70
CA SER A 52 10.35 3.59 -7.40
C SER A 52 11.30 2.95 -8.39
N GLN A 53 12.36 3.68 -8.76
CA GLN A 53 13.46 3.14 -9.54
C GLN A 53 14.58 2.57 -8.67
N LEU A 54 14.45 2.72 -7.35
CA LEU A 54 15.44 2.21 -6.39
C LEU A 54 15.08 0.79 -5.96
N ASP A 55 15.99 -0.15 -6.15
CA ASP A 55 15.77 -1.56 -5.79
C ASP A 55 15.54 -1.76 -4.30
N THR A 56 15.96 -0.82 -3.47
CA THR A 56 15.89 -0.93 -2.01
C THR A 56 14.70 -0.19 -1.40
N ALA A 57 13.85 0.45 -2.21
CA ALA A 57 12.75 1.26 -1.67
C ALA A 57 11.78 0.46 -0.80
N GLY A 58 11.41 -0.73 -1.23
CA GLY A 58 10.53 -1.60 -0.44
C GLY A 58 11.17 -2.01 0.88
N GLN A 59 12.44 -2.35 0.86
CA GLN A 59 13.18 -2.77 2.05
C GLN A 59 13.34 -1.62 3.05
N ARG A 60 13.58 -0.40 2.59
CA ARG A 60 13.65 0.79 3.44
C ARG A 60 12.32 1.05 4.13
N THR A 61 11.24 0.94 3.40
CA THR A 61 9.90 1.14 3.94
C THR A 61 9.54 0.03 4.93
N GLU A 62 9.92 -1.20 4.63
CA GLU A 62 9.75 -2.32 5.56
C GLU A 62 10.44 -2.04 6.89
N ALA A 63 11.68 -1.54 6.84
CA ALA A 63 12.43 -1.22 8.05
C ALA A 63 11.71 -0.15 8.90
N VAL A 64 11.13 0.87 8.27
CA VAL A 64 10.35 1.89 8.97
C VAL A 64 9.15 1.28 9.67
N PHE A 65 8.39 0.42 9.00
CA PHE A 65 7.23 -0.23 9.61
C PHE A 65 7.61 -1.16 10.76
N ARG A 66 8.74 -1.86 10.63
CA ARG A 66 9.24 -2.71 11.73
C ARG A 66 9.62 -1.89 12.95
N GLU A 67 10.22 -0.73 12.76
CA GLU A 67 10.50 0.21 13.85
C GLU A 67 9.23 0.69 14.53
N LEU A 68 8.12 0.76 13.81
CA LEU A 68 6.81 1.17 14.33
C LEU A 68 6.04 0.00 14.95
N GLY A 69 6.64 -1.21 14.99
CA GLY A 69 6.05 -2.36 15.65
C GLY A 69 5.30 -3.33 14.75
N VAL A 70 5.26 -3.10 13.45
CA VAL A 70 4.60 -4.00 12.50
C VAL A 70 5.49 -5.21 12.24
N THR A 71 4.94 -6.42 12.35
CA THR A 71 5.67 -7.66 12.13
C THR A 71 5.26 -8.39 10.86
N ASN A 72 4.04 -8.17 10.38
CA ASN A 72 3.53 -8.83 9.17
C ASN A 72 3.58 -7.86 7.99
N ILE A 73 4.65 -7.97 7.19
CA ILE A 73 4.93 -7.06 6.08
C ILE A 73 5.25 -7.89 4.83
N GLU A 74 4.57 -7.59 3.73
CA GLU A 74 4.83 -8.20 2.43
C GLU A 74 5.22 -7.10 1.43
N ILE A 75 6.27 -7.34 0.66
CA ILE A 75 6.68 -6.45 -0.43
C ILE A 75 6.25 -7.10 -1.74
N LEU A 76 5.40 -6.41 -2.50
CA LEU A 76 4.90 -6.91 -3.78
C LEU A 76 5.65 -6.21 -4.92
N ASP A 77 6.68 -6.87 -5.41
CA ASP A 77 7.55 -6.35 -6.46
C ASP A 77 6.93 -6.60 -7.83
N MET A 78 6.02 -5.71 -8.22
CA MET A 78 5.29 -5.79 -9.49
C MET A 78 5.93 -4.86 -10.51
N GLU A 79 6.60 -5.42 -11.51
CA GLU A 79 7.30 -4.65 -12.54
C GLU A 79 6.51 -4.55 -13.85
N THR A 80 5.62 -5.49 -14.11
CA THR A 80 4.85 -5.56 -15.37
C THR A 80 3.36 -5.65 -15.07
N ARG A 81 2.55 -5.37 -16.10
CA ARG A 81 1.10 -5.54 -15.97
C ARG A 81 0.72 -7.01 -15.75
N ALA A 82 1.51 -7.94 -16.31
CA ALA A 82 1.28 -9.36 -16.07
C ALA A 82 1.47 -9.73 -14.60
N ASP A 83 2.45 -9.14 -13.93
CA ASP A 83 2.64 -9.32 -12.49
C ASP A 83 1.39 -8.88 -11.72
N CYS A 84 0.74 -7.82 -12.17
CA CYS A 84 -0.45 -7.29 -11.53
C CYS A 84 -1.72 -8.12 -11.77
N GLU A 85 -1.63 -9.18 -12.54
CA GLU A 85 -2.69 -10.17 -12.71
C GLU A 85 -2.43 -11.44 -11.90
N ASN A 86 -1.29 -11.54 -11.24
CA ASN A 86 -0.92 -12.72 -10.46
C ASN A 86 -1.85 -12.89 -9.26
N PRO A 87 -2.57 -14.02 -9.15
CA PRO A 87 -3.51 -14.24 -8.04
C PRO A 87 -2.85 -14.19 -6.66
N GLU A 88 -1.57 -14.54 -6.57
CA GLU A 88 -0.84 -14.48 -5.29
C GLU A 88 -0.74 -13.04 -4.78
N PHE A 89 -0.41 -12.08 -5.65
CA PHE A 89 -0.37 -10.68 -5.27
C PHE A 89 -1.76 -10.14 -4.93
N VAL A 90 -2.76 -10.52 -5.72
CA VAL A 90 -4.15 -10.12 -5.46
C VAL A 90 -4.60 -10.61 -4.09
N ASN A 91 -4.31 -11.87 -3.75
CA ASN A 91 -4.67 -12.44 -2.46
C ASN A 91 -3.99 -11.73 -1.29
N LYS A 92 -2.73 -11.35 -1.45
CA LYS A 92 -2.01 -10.62 -0.41
C LYS A 92 -2.62 -9.24 -0.15
N ILE A 93 -3.05 -8.56 -1.21
CA ILE A 93 -3.72 -7.27 -1.09
C ILE A 93 -5.09 -7.42 -0.41
N GLU A 94 -5.84 -8.46 -0.78
CA GLU A 94 -7.14 -8.73 -0.17
C GLU A 94 -7.04 -9.03 1.33
N SER A 95 -5.93 -9.61 1.76
CA SER A 95 -5.67 -9.92 3.18
C SER A 95 -5.05 -8.78 3.96
N ALA A 96 -4.63 -7.71 3.29
CA ALA A 96 -3.95 -6.59 3.94
C ALA A 96 -4.91 -5.71 4.72
N THR A 97 -4.41 -5.08 5.78
CA THR A 97 -5.12 -4.04 6.52
C THR A 97 -4.62 -2.65 6.13
N GLY A 98 -3.40 -2.57 5.59
CA GLY A 98 -2.84 -1.33 5.08
C GLY A 98 -1.96 -1.60 3.86
N VAL A 99 -1.99 -0.69 2.89
CA VAL A 99 -1.18 -0.75 1.69
C VAL A 99 -0.41 0.55 1.56
N PHE A 100 0.90 0.45 1.36
CA PHE A 100 1.77 1.61 1.21
C PHE A 100 2.47 1.58 -0.15
N PHE A 101 2.34 2.68 -0.89
CA PHE A 101 3.06 2.88 -2.13
C PHE A 101 4.30 3.71 -1.86
N THR A 102 5.48 3.21 -2.26
CA THR A 102 6.70 4.00 -2.13
C THR A 102 6.69 5.15 -3.13
N GLY A 103 7.42 6.21 -2.83
CA GLY A 103 7.55 7.35 -3.73
C GLY A 103 8.24 7.01 -5.03
N GLY A 104 8.03 7.81 -6.06
CA GLY A 104 8.66 7.63 -7.36
C GLY A 104 7.80 8.15 -8.51
N ASN A 105 7.86 7.48 -9.65
CA ASN A 105 7.18 7.92 -10.86
C ASN A 105 5.73 7.46 -10.87
N GLN A 106 4.81 8.41 -10.71
CA GLN A 106 3.37 8.12 -10.69
C GLN A 106 2.86 7.60 -12.03
N LEU A 107 3.43 8.02 -13.13
CA LEU A 107 3.06 7.52 -14.45
C LEU A 107 3.42 6.03 -14.58
N ARG A 108 4.60 5.64 -14.11
CA ARG A 108 5.00 4.24 -14.07
C ARG A 108 4.04 3.41 -13.23
N LEU A 109 3.64 3.92 -12.08
CA LEU A 109 2.66 3.25 -11.23
C LEU A 109 1.33 3.06 -11.95
N ALA A 110 0.80 4.12 -12.55
CA ALA A 110 -0.48 4.08 -13.24
C ALA A 110 -0.45 3.16 -14.44
N THR A 111 0.63 3.19 -15.24
CA THR A 111 0.73 2.36 -16.45
C THR A 111 0.96 0.88 -16.12
N THR A 112 1.58 0.57 -14.99
CA THR A 112 1.83 -0.81 -14.58
C THR A 112 0.60 -1.42 -13.90
N ILE A 113 -0.04 -0.70 -13.00
CA ILE A 113 -1.10 -1.23 -12.12
C ILE A 113 -2.50 -0.90 -12.64
N GLY A 114 -2.68 0.25 -13.29
CA GLY A 114 -4.00 0.73 -13.70
C GLY A 114 -4.77 -0.27 -14.56
N GLY A 115 -6.02 -0.53 -14.20
CA GLY A 115 -6.91 -1.44 -14.93
C GLY A 115 -6.63 -2.92 -14.71
N THR A 116 -5.66 -3.29 -13.86
CA THR A 116 -5.33 -4.68 -13.58
C THR A 116 -6.15 -5.23 -12.42
N SER A 117 -6.04 -6.55 -12.19
CA SER A 117 -6.68 -7.21 -11.04
C SER A 117 -6.18 -6.67 -9.70
N VAL A 118 -4.90 -6.28 -9.62
CA VAL A 118 -4.35 -5.63 -8.43
C VAL A 118 -5.03 -4.29 -8.17
N ALA A 119 -5.21 -3.46 -9.20
CA ALA A 119 -5.91 -2.17 -9.04
C ALA A 119 -7.34 -2.37 -8.54
N LYS A 120 -8.02 -3.37 -9.07
CA LYS A 120 -9.39 -3.72 -8.65
C LYS A 120 -9.41 -4.16 -7.18
N ALA A 121 -8.46 -4.99 -6.77
CA ALA A 121 -8.34 -5.45 -5.39
C ALA A 121 -8.06 -4.29 -4.43
N LEU A 122 -7.21 -3.32 -4.84
CA LEU A 122 -6.93 -2.13 -4.04
C LEU A 122 -8.19 -1.29 -3.81
N ARG A 123 -8.98 -1.06 -4.85
CA ARG A 123 -10.21 -0.28 -4.72
C ARG A 123 -11.24 -0.99 -3.85
N SER A 124 -11.43 -2.29 -4.07
CA SER A 124 -12.36 -3.10 -3.27
C SER A 124 -11.91 -3.17 -1.82
N GLY A 125 -10.62 -3.36 -1.57
CA GLY A 125 -10.06 -3.40 -0.23
C GLY A 125 -10.27 -2.08 0.50
N ASN A 126 -10.00 -0.95 -0.16
CA ASN A 126 -10.22 0.37 0.44
C ASN A 126 -11.70 0.58 0.77
N ALA A 127 -12.61 0.18 -0.11
CA ALA A 127 -14.04 0.28 0.16
C ALA A 127 -14.46 -0.57 1.37
N CYS A 128 -13.73 -1.64 1.66
CA CYS A 128 -14.01 -2.55 2.77
C CYS A 128 -13.20 -2.24 4.04
N GLY A 129 -12.48 -1.12 4.08
CA GLY A 129 -11.79 -0.67 5.28
C GLY A 129 -10.27 -0.70 5.25
N VAL A 130 -9.66 -1.20 4.18
CA VAL A 130 -8.19 -1.19 4.05
C VAL A 130 -7.70 0.23 3.84
N HIS A 131 -6.71 0.65 4.63
CA HIS A 131 -6.13 1.98 4.52
C HIS A 131 -5.01 1.99 3.48
N ILE A 132 -4.92 3.06 2.69
CA ILE A 132 -3.94 3.20 1.63
C ILE A 132 -3.16 4.50 1.85
N ALA A 133 -1.83 4.42 1.77
CA ALA A 133 -0.96 5.59 1.90
C ALA A 133 0.12 5.58 0.82
N GLY A 134 0.60 6.77 0.50
CA GLY A 134 1.65 6.86 -0.50
C GLY A 134 1.86 8.19 -1.17
#